data_76dc4c6febb4d883baafd9ea7520445a
#
_entry.id   76dc4c6febb4d883baafd9ea7520445a
#
_cell.length_a   1.000
_cell.length_b   1.000
_cell.length_c   1.000
_cell.angle_alpha   90.00
_cell.angle_beta   90.00
_cell.angle_gamma   90.00
#
_symmetry.space_group_name_H-M   'P 1'
#
loop_
_entity.id
_entity.type
_entity.pdbx_description
1 polymer ?
#
loop_
_entity_poly.entity_id
_entity_poly.type
_entity_poly.pdbx_seq_one_letter_code
_entity_poly.pdbx_strand_id
1 'polypeptide(L)'
;MPKEKIALVAVSRDCFPMDLSVSRRKAVIAAYTEKYGEGLYECPVCIENEVDMRKALADVKAAGCNAIVVYLGNFGPETPETLLIKEFDGPAMVIAAAEETGDNLVGGRGDAYCGVLNASYNLKLRNLK
;
A
#
# COMPACT_ATOMS: atom_id res chain seq x y z
N MET A 1 21.84 -12.22 11.83
CA MET A 1 21.09 -11.15 11.13
C MET A 1 19.61 -11.37 11.33
N PRO A 2 18.85 -10.37 11.77
CA PRO A 2 17.39 -10.52 11.79
C PRO A 2 16.89 -10.75 10.37
N LYS A 3 16.01 -11.71 10.23
CA LYS A 3 15.37 -11.99 8.93
C LYS A 3 14.47 -10.81 8.57
N GLU A 4 14.64 -10.28 7.38
CA GLU A 4 13.80 -9.20 6.88
C GLU A 4 12.35 -9.69 6.74
N LYS A 5 11.43 -8.91 7.25
CA LYS A 5 10.00 -9.14 7.12
C LYS A 5 9.34 -7.85 6.66
N ILE A 6 8.91 -7.86 5.42
CA ILE A 6 8.33 -6.71 4.74
C ILE A 6 6.82 -6.83 4.76
N ALA A 7 6.11 -5.78 5.18
CA ALA A 7 4.66 -5.74 5.08
C ALA A 7 4.22 -5.09 3.77
N LEU A 8 3.28 -5.72 3.08
CA LEU A 8 2.54 -5.11 1.99
C LEU A 8 1.23 -4.55 2.54
N VAL A 9 1.07 -3.23 2.48
CA VAL A 9 -0.08 -2.52 3.02
C VAL A 9 -0.81 -1.83 1.87
N ALA A 10 -2.00 -2.33 1.53
CA ALA A 10 -2.82 -1.74 0.47
C ALA A 10 -3.61 -0.54 0.99
N VAL A 11 -3.83 0.42 0.11
CA VAL A 11 -4.63 1.60 0.37
C VAL A 11 -5.74 1.74 -0.67
N SER A 12 -6.80 2.45 -0.33
CA SER A 12 -7.92 2.71 -1.22
C SER A 12 -8.52 4.08 -0.93
N ARG A 13 -8.76 4.84 -1.98
CA ARG A 13 -9.53 6.08 -1.86
C ARG A 13 -11.03 5.76 -1.95
N ASP A 14 -11.83 6.41 -1.12
CA ASP A 14 -13.26 6.13 -0.95
C ASP A 14 -14.09 6.17 -2.23
N CYS A 15 -13.70 6.99 -3.20
CA CYS A 15 -14.38 7.08 -4.51
C CYS A 15 -13.91 6.03 -5.54
N PHE A 16 -12.99 5.15 -5.17
CA PHE A 16 -12.50 4.06 -6.02
C PHE A 16 -12.89 2.70 -5.42
N PRO A 17 -12.94 1.63 -6.24
CA PRO A 17 -13.32 0.32 -5.74
C PRO A 17 -12.25 -0.27 -4.81
N MET A 18 -12.58 -0.43 -3.54
CA MET A 18 -11.69 -1.06 -2.55
C MET A 18 -11.35 -2.50 -2.95
N ASP A 19 -12.31 -3.25 -3.46
CA ASP A 19 -12.11 -4.64 -3.87
C ASP A 19 -11.01 -4.80 -4.92
N LEU A 20 -10.84 -3.81 -5.78
CA LEU A 20 -9.75 -3.78 -6.76
C LEU A 20 -8.39 -3.72 -6.06
N SER A 21 -8.24 -2.85 -5.06
CA SER A 21 -7.00 -2.73 -4.30
C SER A 21 -6.70 -4.02 -3.52
N VAL A 22 -7.71 -4.59 -2.88
CA VAL A 22 -7.58 -5.83 -2.12
C VAL A 22 -7.20 -7.01 -3.03
N SER A 23 -7.84 -7.17 -4.18
CA SER A 23 -7.54 -8.26 -5.11
C SER A 23 -6.14 -8.12 -5.70
N ARG A 24 -5.72 -6.92 -6.03
CA ARG A 24 -4.36 -6.63 -6.52
C ARG A 24 -3.31 -6.93 -5.45
N ARG A 25 -3.57 -6.57 -4.19
CA ARG A 25 -2.70 -6.93 -3.07
C ARG A 25 -2.51 -8.44 -2.96
N LYS A 26 -3.59 -9.19 -2.99
CA LYS A 26 -3.55 -10.66 -2.95
C LYS A 26 -2.76 -11.25 -4.11
N ALA A 27 -2.90 -10.68 -5.30
CA ALA A 27 -2.14 -11.12 -6.48
C ALA A 27 -0.64 -10.89 -6.31
N VAL A 28 -0.23 -9.76 -5.74
CA VAL A 28 1.18 -9.46 -5.44
C VAL A 28 1.74 -10.46 -4.41
N ILE A 29 1.00 -10.72 -3.34
CA ILE A 29 1.41 -11.70 -2.32
C ILE A 29 1.59 -13.09 -2.94
N ALA A 30 0.64 -13.53 -3.76
CA ALA A 30 0.71 -14.84 -4.42
C ALA A 30 1.93 -14.94 -5.35
N ALA A 31 2.15 -13.94 -6.19
CA ALA A 31 3.29 -13.90 -7.11
C ALA A 31 4.63 -13.86 -6.37
N TYR A 32 4.73 -13.09 -5.30
CA TYR A 32 5.93 -13.02 -4.48
C TYR A 32 6.22 -14.37 -3.81
N THR A 33 5.20 -14.97 -3.21
CA THR A 33 5.34 -16.25 -2.51
C THR A 33 5.76 -17.36 -3.46
N GLU A 34 5.18 -17.40 -4.66
CA GLU A 34 5.55 -18.38 -5.69
C GLU A 34 7.04 -18.24 -6.09
N LYS A 35 7.52 -17.01 -6.24
CA LYS A 35 8.86 -16.76 -6.74
C LYS A 35 9.94 -16.79 -5.66
N TYR A 36 9.65 -16.26 -4.48
CA TYR A 36 10.64 -16.04 -3.42
C TYR A 36 10.34 -16.75 -2.10
N GLY A 37 9.19 -17.39 -1.97
CA GLY A 37 8.75 -18.01 -0.73
C GLY A 37 8.29 -16.99 0.31
N GLU A 38 8.58 -17.24 1.57
CA GLU A 38 8.21 -16.37 2.68
C GLU A 38 9.01 -15.06 2.69
N GLY A 39 8.50 -14.04 3.35
CA GLY A 39 9.18 -12.76 3.54
C GLY A 39 8.32 -11.54 3.29
N LEU A 40 7.20 -11.69 2.57
CA LEU A 40 6.24 -10.63 2.36
C LEU A 40 4.98 -10.92 3.18
N TYR A 41 4.71 -10.06 4.16
CA TYR A 41 3.52 -10.14 5.02
C TYR A 41 2.38 -9.36 4.41
N GLU A 42 1.22 -10.00 4.26
CA GLU A 42 0.01 -9.30 3.82
C GLU A 42 -0.69 -8.66 5.00
N CYS A 43 -0.68 -7.33 5.08
CA CYS A 43 -1.49 -6.61 6.05
C CYS A 43 -2.97 -6.73 5.65
N PRO A 44 -3.84 -7.25 6.53
CA PRO A 44 -5.25 -7.44 6.18
C PRO A 44 -6.04 -6.14 6.11
N VAL A 45 -5.51 -5.05 6.66
CA VAL A 45 -6.18 -3.75 6.65
C VAL A 45 -5.91 -3.04 5.34
N CYS A 46 -6.97 -2.68 4.62
CA CYS A 46 -6.89 -1.77 3.48
C CYS A 46 -7.20 -0.36 3.97
N ILE A 47 -6.27 0.57 3.80
CA ILE A 47 -6.36 1.90 4.39
C ILE A 47 -7.17 2.84 3.52
N GLU A 48 -8.26 3.38 4.08
CA GLU A 48 -9.05 4.45 3.47
C GLU A 48 -9.01 5.76 4.26
N ASN A 49 -8.65 5.67 5.54
CA ASN A 49 -8.68 6.81 6.47
C ASN A 49 -7.64 6.64 7.58
N GLU A 50 -7.55 7.61 8.47
CA GLU A 50 -6.59 7.62 9.57
C GLU A 50 -6.86 6.55 10.63
N VAL A 51 -8.11 6.14 10.81
CA VAL A 51 -8.46 5.03 11.72
C VAL A 51 -7.88 3.73 11.18
N ASP A 52 -8.07 3.47 9.90
CA ASP A 52 -7.50 2.29 9.24
C ASP A 52 -5.96 2.34 9.28
N MET A 53 -5.37 3.51 9.10
CA MET A 53 -3.91 3.69 9.19
C MET A 53 -3.38 3.25 10.56
N ARG A 54 -4.05 3.63 11.64
CA ARG A 54 -3.66 3.23 12.98
C ARG A 54 -3.78 1.72 13.19
N LYS A 55 -4.84 1.11 12.65
CA LYS A 55 -5.02 -0.34 12.69
C LYS A 55 -3.93 -1.06 11.91
N ALA A 56 -3.60 -0.57 10.71
CA ALA A 56 -2.54 -1.15 9.89
C ALA A 56 -1.17 -1.02 10.58
N LEU A 57 -0.86 0.14 11.14
CA LEU A 57 0.39 0.37 11.87
C LEU A 57 0.54 -0.60 13.05
N ALA A 58 -0.53 -0.78 13.84
CA ALA A 58 -0.54 -1.73 14.95
C ALA A 58 -0.36 -3.17 14.46
N ASP A 59 -1.01 -3.54 13.37
CA ASP A 59 -0.93 -4.88 12.79
C ASP A 59 0.48 -5.22 12.30
N VAL A 60 1.11 -4.33 11.54
CA VAL A 60 2.45 -4.58 11.00
C VAL A 60 3.51 -4.60 12.11
N LYS A 61 3.33 -3.82 13.17
CA LYS A 61 4.18 -3.88 14.36
C LYS A 61 4.02 -5.20 15.11
N ALA A 62 2.78 -5.63 15.33
CA ALA A 62 2.49 -6.90 16.01
C ALA A 62 3.02 -8.10 15.21
N ALA A 63 3.01 -8.02 13.89
CA ALA A 63 3.56 -9.03 13.00
C ALA A 63 5.10 -9.04 12.97
N GLY A 64 5.75 -8.05 13.56
CA GLY A 64 7.22 -7.94 13.60
C GLY A 64 7.84 -7.49 12.28
N CYS A 65 7.10 -6.76 11.46
CA CYS A 65 7.64 -6.25 10.20
C CYS A 65 8.63 -5.12 10.43
N ASN A 66 9.74 -5.15 9.73
CA ASN A 66 10.82 -4.15 9.84
C ASN A 66 10.94 -3.24 8.62
N ALA A 67 10.11 -3.45 7.61
CA ALA A 67 9.97 -2.59 6.45
C ALA A 67 8.52 -2.64 5.95
N ILE A 68 8.07 -1.60 5.26
CA ILE A 68 6.74 -1.56 4.66
C ILE A 68 6.79 -1.17 3.19
N VAL A 69 5.89 -1.75 2.43
CA VAL A 69 5.54 -1.32 1.07
C VAL A 69 4.10 -0.83 1.11
N VAL A 70 3.90 0.46 0.86
CA VAL A 70 2.57 1.05 0.70
C VAL A 70 2.16 0.85 -0.75
N TYR A 71 1.11 0.07 -0.93
CA TYR A 71 0.68 -0.39 -2.25
C TYR A 71 -0.62 0.31 -2.66
N LEU A 72 -0.50 1.16 -3.67
CA LEU A 72 -1.64 1.82 -4.28
C LEU A 72 -2.28 0.86 -5.30
N GLY A 73 -3.23 0.07 -4.84
CA GLY A 73 -4.05 -0.77 -5.72
C GLY A 73 -5.09 0.04 -6.49
N ASN A 74 -5.41 1.24 -5.98
CA ASN A 74 -6.11 2.31 -6.66
C ASN A 74 -5.47 3.66 -6.27
N PHE A 75 -6.14 4.78 -6.52
CA PHE A 75 -5.56 6.12 -6.29
C PHE A 75 -4.97 6.32 -4.89
N GLY A 76 -5.62 5.78 -3.85
CA GLY A 76 -5.18 5.88 -2.47
C GLY A 76 -5.47 7.24 -1.80
N PRO A 77 -5.58 7.24 -0.46
CA PRO A 77 -5.80 8.43 0.35
C PRO A 77 -4.47 9.04 0.79
N GLU A 78 -4.09 10.18 0.26
CA GLU A 78 -2.77 10.79 0.43
C GLU A 78 -2.36 11.06 1.89
N THR A 79 -3.30 11.48 2.74
CA THR A 79 -3.00 11.78 4.14
C THR A 79 -2.73 10.52 4.96
N PRO A 80 -3.62 9.52 5.02
CA PRO A 80 -3.36 8.31 5.80
C PRO A 80 -2.13 7.54 5.32
N GLU A 81 -1.91 7.40 4.01
CA GLU A 81 -0.77 6.65 3.49
C GLU A 81 0.57 7.31 3.81
N THR A 82 0.64 8.63 3.74
CA THR A 82 1.87 9.36 4.10
C THR A 82 2.10 9.41 5.59
N LEU A 83 1.04 9.47 6.41
CA LEU A 83 1.15 9.38 7.87
C LEU A 83 1.63 7.99 8.30
N LEU A 84 1.20 6.92 7.64
CA LEU A 84 1.71 5.59 7.91
C LEU A 84 3.24 5.54 7.74
N ILE A 85 3.73 6.09 6.63
CA ILE A 85 5.17 6.15 6.35
C ILE A 85 5.91 6.98 7.40
N LYS A 86 5.32 8.11 7.81
CA LYS A 86 5.90 8.98 8.83
C LYS A 86 6.02 8.30 10.20
N GLU A 87 4.99 7.55 10.59
CA GLU A 87 4.92 6.93 11.92
C GLU A 87 5.54 5.53 11.99
N PHE A 88 5.78 4.90 10.85
CA PHE A 88 6.45 3.60 10.82
C PHE A 88 7.94 3.77 11.07
N ASP A 89 8.47 2.99 12.02
CA ASP A 89 9.90 3.01 12.37
C ASP A 89 10.66 2.00 11.49
N GLY A 90 11.05 2.44 10.32
CA GLY A 90 11.78 1.62 9.37
C GLY A 90 11.65 2.11 7.93
N PRO A 91 12.33 1.45 7.00
CA PRO A 91 12.26 1.82 5.59
C PRO A 91 10.87 1.57 5.01
N ALA A 92 10.48 2.46 4.11
CA ALA A 92 9.20 2.41 3.43
C ALA A 92 9.38 2.67 1.93
N MET A 93 8.58 2.00 1.12
CA MET A 93 8.51 2.23 -0.32
C MET A 93 7.05 2.34 -0.74
N VAL A 94 6.77 3.21 -1.71
CA VAL A 94 5.45 3.34 -2.31
C VAL A 94 5.50 2.73 -3.71
N ILE A 95 4.58 1.85 -4.01
CA ILE A 95 4.39 1.29 -5.35
C ILE A 95 2.94 1.45 -5.78
N ALA A 96 2.71 1.52 -7.09
CA ALA A 96 1.38 1.70 -7.66
C ALA A 96 1.09 0.61 -8.69
N ALA A 97 -0.14 0.12 -8.67
CA ALA A 97 -0.62 -0.85 -9.65
C ALA A 97 -0.84 -0.18 -11.00
N ALA A 98 -0.36 -0.82 -12.07
CA ALA A 98 -0.75 -0.44 -13.43
C ALA A 98 -2.19 -0.90 -13.71
N GLU A 99 -2.85 -0.21 -14.63
CA GLU A 99 -4.12 -0.71 -15.15
C GLU A 99 -3.88 -1.98 -15.98
N GLU A 100 -4.75 -2.95 -15.85
CA GLU A 100 -4.63 -4.23 -16.58
C GLU A 100 -4.92 -4.06 -18.06
N THR A 101 -5.91 -3.23 -18.39
CA THR A 101 -6.29 -2.91 -19.77
C THR A 101 -6.64 -1.44 -19.89
N GLY A 102 -6.57 -0.90 -21.13
CA GLY A 102 -7.05 0.45 -21.43
C GLY A 102 -8.56 0.53 -21.66
N ASP A 103 -9.27 -0.59 -21.61
CA ASP A 103 -10.67 -0.68 -22.05
C ASP A 103 -11.66 -0.21 -20.98
N ASN A 104 -11.25 -0.13 -19.71
CA ASN A 104 -12.14 0.20 -18.60
C ASN A 104 -11.81 1.55 -17.96
N LEU A 105 -11.60 2.56 -18.78
CA LEU A 105 -11.23 3.91 -18.29
C LEU A 105 -12.37 4.65 -17.61
N VAL A 106 -13.63 4.24 -17.84
CA VAL A 106 -14.81 4.94 -17.32
C VAL A 106 -15.31 4.32 -16.01
N GLY A 107 -15.09 3.05 -15.79
CA GLY A 107 -15.53 2.37 -14.57
C GLY A 107 -14.54 1.29 -14.16
N GLY A 108 -14.33 1.15 -12.86
CA GLY A 108 -13.47 0.09 -12.32
C GLY A 108 -11.97 0.34 -12.43
N ARG A 109 -11.51 1.46 -12.99
CA ARG A 109 -10.09 1.81 -13.00
C ARG A 109 -9.62 2.18 -11.62
N GLY A 110 -8.35 1.93 -11.33
CA GLY A 110 -7.75 2.27 -10.03
C GLY A 110 -7.11 3.65 -10.00
N ASP A 111 -6.62 4.12 -11.14
CA ASP A 111 -5.92 5.41 -11.29
C ASP A 111 -4.72 5.57 -10.34
N ALA A 112 -4.07 4.47 -10.03
CA ALA A 112 -2.96 4.43 -9.06
C ALA A 112 -1.74 5.23 -9.54
N TYR A 113 -1.55 5.38 -10.83
CA TYR A 113 -0.47 6.21 -11.38
C TYR A 113 -0.61 7.67 -10.93
N CYS A 114 -1.81 8.25 -11.04
CA CYS A 114 -2.09 9.59 -10.52
C CYS A 114 -1.95 9.62 -9.00
N GLY A 115 -2.37 8.53 -8.33
CA GLY A 115 -2.23 8.39 -6.89
C GLY A 115 -0.79 8.44 -6.42
N VAL A 116 0.14 7.78 -7.11
CA VAL A 116 1.55 7.80 -6.71
C VAL A 116 2.21 9.15 -6.92
N LEU A 117 1.79 9.91 -7.93
CA LEU A 117 2.23 11.30 -8.10
C LEU A 117 1.79 12.16 -6.91
N ASN A 118 0.54 12.02 -6.50
CA ASN A 118 -0.01 12.71 -5.34
C ASN A 118 0.67 12.29 -4.04
N ALA A 119 0.87 11.00 -3.82
CA ALA A 119 1.60 10.49 -2.66
C ALA A 119 3.02 11.05 -2.60
N SER A 120 3.74 11.05 -3.72
CA SER A 120 5.10 11.57 -3.81
C SER A 120 5.17 13.05 -3.44
N TYR A 121 4.23 13.86 -3.92
CA TYR A 121 4.12 15.27 -3.57
C TYR A 121 3.88 15.46 -2.07
N ASN A 122 2.95 14.71 -1.49
CA ASN A 122 2.63 14.80 -0.06
C ASN A 122 3.77 14.31 0.83
N LEU A 123 4.51 13.28 0.42
CA LEU A 123 5.73 12.86 1.12
C LEU A 123 6.77 13.97 1.14
N LYS A 124 6.96 14.64 0.02
CA LYS A 124 7.87 15.80 -0.08
C LYS A 124 7.46 16.92 0.86
N LEU A 125 6.15 17.26 0.90
CA LEU A 125 5.63 18.29 1.81
C LEU A 125 5.89 17.96 3.27
N ARG A 126 5.95 16.67 3.63
CA ARG A 126 6.23 16.20 5.00
C ARG A 126 7.71 15.97 5.26
N ASN A 127 8.59 16.31 4.31
CA ASN A 127 10.04 16.05 4.38
C ASN A 127 10.38 14.55 4.53
N LEU A 128 9.57 13.69 3.96
CA LEU A 128 9.81 12.25 3.90
C LEU A 128 10.45 11.89 2.57
N LYS A 129 11.45 10.99 2.62
CA LYS A 129 12.20 10.55 1.43
C LYS A 129 11.80 9.16 1.02
#